data_952141b45b73a7f4211ae7a56573f513
#
_entry.id   952141b45b73a7f4211ae7a56573f513
#
_cell.length_a   1.000
_cell.length_b   1.000
_cell.length_c   1.000
_cell.angle_alpha   90.00
_cell.angle_beta   90.00
_cell.angle_gamma   90.00
#
_symmetry.space_group_name_H-M   'P 1'
#
loop_
_entity.id
_entity.type
_entity.pdbx_description
1 polymer ?
#
loop_
_entity_poly.entity_id
_entity_poly.type
_entity_poly.pdbx_seq_one_letter_code
_entity_poly.pdbx_strand_id
1 'polypeptide(L)'
;RRVKEQLKKIGGMEFYDVNFSYIDNDSFEEHYVSVPEQGGGKLIPEGMGKPGSVYTVSKSKTGMIGCYMLETQMMPGNGKLTCTGIGSGKEPKEATNTAFNYLKANGNRISGQISTTTKDYIINYQDMQGIGMTGNLALPTLIAICSAALGKTPLNSLAILGEISIGGTLIKVDELASTLQVCLDSGAKKVLLPITSAGDLGTVPSDLVGAFSLIFYSTAEEAVFKALGVE
;
A
#
# COMPACT_ATOMS: atom_id res chain seq x y z
N ARG A 1 7.98 24.54 -10.24
CA ARG A 1 8.50 25.89 -9.90
C ARG A 1 7.53 26.99 -10.34
N ARG A 2 7.10 27.04 -11.60
CA ARG A 2 6.15 28.05 -12.12
C ARG A 2 4.79 28.04 -11.41
N VAL A 3 4.24 26.87 -11.10
CA VAL A 3 2.96 26.76 -10.40
C VAL A 3 3.07 27.32 -8.97
N LYS A 4 4.15 27.03 -8.24
CA LYS A 4 4.40 27.61 -6.91
C LYS A 4 4.56 29.14 -6.95
N GLU A 5 5.13 29.68 -7.99
CA GLU A 5 5.28 31.12 -8.16
C GLU A 5 3.95 31.81 -8.52
N GLN A 6 3.12 31.17 -9.33
CA GLN A 6 1.78 31.66 -9.64
C GLN A 6 0.84 31.59 -8.43
N LEU A 7 0.91 30.52 -7.63
CA LEU A 7 0.14 30.38 -6.41
C LEU A 7 0.52 31.43 -5.34
N LYS A 8 1.80 31.80 -5.24
CA LYS A 8 2.25 32.91 -4.41
C LYS A 8 1.69 34.26 -4.84
N LYS A 9 1.40 34.44 -6.14
CA LYS A 9 0.82 35.68 -6.66
C LYS A 9 -0.68 35.84 -6.41
N ILE A 10 -1.39 34.74 -6.10
CA ILE A 10 -2.83 34.76 -5.83
C ILE A 10 -3.13 35.07 -4.36
N GLY A 11 -2.10 35.34 -3.55
CA GLY A 11 -2.24 35.93 -2.22
C GLY A 11 -3.05 35.11 -1.23
N GLY A 12 -2.40 34.23 -0.49
CA GLY A 12 -2.91 33.82 0.82
C GLY A 12 -3.97 32.73 0.85
N MET A 13 -4.23 32.00 -0.23
CA MET A 13 -5.02 30.78 -0.12
C MET A 13 -4.13 29.65 0.42
N GLU A 14 -4.47 29.17 1.60
CA GLU A 14 -3.95 27.93 2.13
C GLU A 14 -4.58 26.79 1.34
N PHE A 15 -3.76 26.04 0.61
CA PHE A 15 -4.22 24.88 -0.13
C PHE A 15 -4.07 23.64 0.76
N TYR A 16 -5.19 23.04 1.08
CA TYR A 16 -5.27 21.77 1.76
C TYR A 16 -5.47 20.67 0.70
N ASP A 17 -4.73 19.61 0.77
CA ASP A 17 -4.92 18.38 -0.01
C ASP A 17 -5.13 18.56 -1.52
N VAL A 18 -4.26 19.28 -2.19
CA VAL A 18 -4.37 19.42 -3.64
C VAL A 18 -3.27 18.62 -4.33
N ASN A 19 -3.67 17.62 -5.09
CA ASN A 19 -2.79 16.99 -6.05
C ASN A 19 -2.70 17.86 -7.30
N PHE A 20 -1.49 18.21 -7.69
CA PHE A 20 -1.26 18.98 -8.90
C PHE A 20 -0.78 18.07 -10.01
N SER A 21 -1.38 18.21 -11.18
CA SER A 21 -0.74 17.79 -12.42
C SER A 21 -0.08 18.98 -13.10
N TYR A 22 1.03 18.76 -13.72
CA TYR A 22 1.65 19.73 -14.64
C TYR A 22 2.13 19.01 -15.88
N ILE A 23 2.09 19.72 -17.00
CA ILE A 23 2.62 19.21 -18.24
C ILE A 23 4.05 19.73 -18.36
N ASP A 24 5.00 18.82 -18.50
CA ASP A 24 6.36 19.16 -18.86
C ASP A 24 6.38 19.61 -20.31
N ASN A 25 6.75 20.88 -20.53
CA ASN A 25 6.77 21.46 -21.86
C ASN A 25 7.83 20.83 -22.79
N ASP A 26 8.82 20.14 -22.23
CA ASP A 26 9.89 19.52 -23.02
C ASP A 26 9.54 18.10 -23.45
N SER A 27 8.79 17.36 -22.64
CA SER A 27 8.40 15.98 -22.92
C SER A 27 6.92 15.81 -23.31
N PHE A 28 6.09 16.81 -23.07
CA PHE A 28 4.63 16.74 -23.18
C PHE A 28 3.99 15.66 -22.30
N GLU A 29 4.70 15.23 -21.26
CA GLU A 29 4.20 14.27 -20.29
C GLU A 29 3.50 14.97 -19.14
N GLU A 30 2.39 14.39 -18.69
CA GLU A 30 1.67 14.87 -17.53
C GLU A 30 2.26 14.24 -16.25
N HIS A 31 2.79 15.09 -15.37
CA HIS A 31 3.36 14.67 -14.10
C HIS A 31 2.42 15.02 -12.95
N TYR A 32 2.11 14.03 -12.13
CA TYR A 32 1.32 14.22 -10.92
C TYR A 32 2.23 14.45 -9.72
N VAL A 33 2.04 15.56 -9.04
CA VAL A 33 2.78 15.89 -7.82
C VAL A 33 1.83 15.81 -6.64
N SER A 34 2.09 14.89 -5.73
CA SER A 34 1.43 14.85 -4.44
C SER A 34 1.95 15.99 -3.57
N VAL A 35 1.06 16.82 -3.04
CA VAL A 35 1.41 17.87 -2.08
C VAL A 35 1.15 17.32 -0.68
N PRO A 36 2.17 17.26 0.21
CA PRO A 36 1.95 16.83 1.58
C PRO A 36 0.93 17.74 2.28
N GLU A 37 0.08 17.14 3.11
CA GLU A 37 -0.78 17.88 4.03
C GLU A 37 0.01 18.83 4.92
N GLN A 38 -0.65 19.82 5.46
CA GLN A 38 -0.06 20.81 6.37
C GLN A 38 0.69 20.14 7.53
N GLY A 39 1.94 20.55 7.70
CA GLY A 39 2.78 20.10 8.78
C GLY A 39 3.87 19.11 8.41
N GLY A 40 3.90 18.61 7.17
CA GLY A 40 5.05 17.86 6.63
C GLY A 40 5.37 16.54 7.34
N GLY A 41 4.41 15.94 8.04
CA GLY A 41 4.57 14.60 8.60
C GLY A 41 4.58 13.55 7.50
N LYS A 42 5.49 12.58 7.59
CA LYS A 42 5.49 11.43 6.70
C LYS A 42 4.23 10.60 6.93
N LEU A 43 3.54 10.19 5.87
CA LEU A 43 2.34 9.35 5.95
C LEU A 43 2.68 7.96 6.51
N ILE A 44 3.84 7.42 6.15
CA ILE A 44 4.39 6.18 6.69
C ILE A 44 5.38 6.56 7.80
N PRO A 45 5.06 6.29 9.07
CA PRO A 45 5.90 6.69 10.19
C PRO A 45 7.23 5.90 10.23
N GLU A 46 8.28 6.53 10.73
CA GLU A 46 9.60 5.89 10.87
C GLU A 46 9.68 4.93 12.06
N GLY A 47 8.82 5.10 13.04
CA GLY A 47 8.82 4.30 14.26
C GLY A 47 8.27 2.89 14.06
N MET A 48 8.39 2.10 15.14
CA MET A 48 7.80 0.76 15.19
C MET A 48 6.28 0.86 15.08
N GLY A 49 5.70 0.16 14.12
CA GLY A 49 4.26 0.10 13.92
C GLY A 49 3.54 -0.76 14.95
N LYS A 50 2.33 -1.15 14.63
CA LYS A 50 1.50 -2.06 15.44
C LYS A 50 1.20 -3.33 14.64
N PRO A 51 1.00 -4.49 15.30
CA PRO A 51 0.46 -5.66 14.62
C PRO A 51 -0.86 -5.33 13.92
N GLY A 52 -1.00 -5.79 12.68
CA GLY A 52 -2.19 -5.54 11.86
C GLY A 52 -2.21 -4.22 11.09
N SER A 53 -1.22 -3.35 11.28
CA SER A 53 -1.12 -2.06 10.59
C SER A 53 -0.09 -2.13 9.46
N VAL A 54 -0.53 -1.91 8.23
CA VAL A 54 0.31 -1.94 7.03
C VAL A 54 0.02 -0.75 6.11
N TYR A 55 1.00 -0.39 5.28
CA TYR A 55 0.88 0.67 4.29
C TYR A 55 1.11 0.10 2.89
N THR A 56 0.33 0.58 1.95
CA THR A 56 0.48 0.28 0.53
C THR A 56 0.36 1.54 -0.30
N VAL A 57 1.03 1.56 -1.43
CA VAL A 57 0.89 2.61 -2.44
C VAL A 57 0.30 1.98 -3.68
N SER A 58 -0.78 2.53 -4.16
CA SER A 58 -1.54 1.97 -5.27
C SER A 58 -2.21 3.04 -6.11
N LYS A 59 -2.51 2.68 -7.34
CA LYS A 59 -3.29 3.49 -8.27
C LYS A 59 -4.77 3.39 -7.94
N SER A 60 -5.41 4.54 -7.74
CA SER A 60 -6.86 4.61 -7.56
C SER A 60 -7.61 4.46 -8.88
N LYS A 61 -8.93 4.32 -8.82
CA LYS A 61 -9.80 4.33 -10.01
C LYS A 61 -9.79 5.65 -10.79
N THR A 62 -9.43 6.74 -10.13
CA THR A 62 -9.26 8.03 -10.77
C THR A 62 -7.97 8.15 -11.57
N GLY A 63 -7.10 7.14 -11.49
CA GLY A 63 -5.78 7.14 -12.12
C GLY A 63 -4.67 7.76 -11.26
N MET A 64 -5.01 8.32 -10.11
CA MET A 64 -4.03 8.88 -9.16
C MET A 64 -3.39 7.78 -8.33
N ILE A 65 -2.11 7.96 -7.99
CA ILE A 65 -1.35 7.04 -7.14
C ILE A 65 -1.21 7.66 -5.77
N GLY A 66 -1.50 6.89 -4.73
CA GLY A 66 -1.44 7.38 -3.36
C GLY A 66 -1.24 6.29 -2.33
N CYS A 67 -1.06 6.72 -1.10
CA CYS A 67 -0.83 5.87 0.06
C CYS A 67 -2.14 5.51 0.75
N TYR A 68 -2.27 4.24 1.09
CA TYR A 68 -3.38 3.69 1.87
C TYR A 68 -2.83 3.00 3.12
N MET A 69 -3.54 3.15 4.22
CA MET A 69 -3.25 2.45 5.46
C MET A 69 -4.34 1.41 5.73
N LEU A 70 -3.93 0.21 6.12
CA LEU A 70 -4.80 -0.86 6.56
C LEU A 70 -4.54 -1.15 8.03
N GLU A 71 -5.59 -1.18 8.83
CA GLU A 71 -5.52 -1.59 10.23
C GLU A 71 -6.45 -2.78 10.46
N THR A 72 -5.92 -3.84 11.01
CA THR A 72 -6.65 -5.07 11.27
C THR A 72 -6.68 -5.36 12.76
N GLN A 73 -7.86 -5.67 13.26
CA GLN A 73 -8.08 -6.21 14.60
C GLN A 73 -8.62 -7.63 14.51
N MET A 74 -8.13 -8.50 15.37
CA MET A 74 -8.58 -9.89 15.52
C MET A 74 -9.27 -10.06 16.86
N MET A 75 -10.38 -10.80 16.87
CA MET A 75 -11.11 -11.15 18.08
C MET A 75 -11.61 -12.59 18.01
N PRO A 76 -11.93 -13.23 19.15
CA PRO A 76 -12.64 -14.51 19.14
C PRO A 76 -13.95 -14.40 18.36
N GLY A 77 -14.26 -15.39 17.52
CA GLY A 77 -15.44 -15.36 16.67
C GLY A 77 -15.64 -16.65 15.88
N ASN A 78 -16.26 -16.52 14.72
CA ASN A 78 -16.68 -17.62 13.86
C ASN A 78 -16.13 -17.54 12.43
N GLY A 79 -15.08 -16.75 12.21
CA GLY A 79 -14.48 -16.57 10.88
C GLY A 79 -15.16 -15.46 10.07
N LYS A 80 -15.74 -14.48 10.73
CA LYS A 80 -16.32 -13.32 10.07
C LYS A 80 -15.24 -12.29 9.69
N LEU A 81 -15.36 -11.74 8.52
CA LEU A 81 -14.54 -10.63 8.03
C LEU A 81 -15.42 -9.39 7.85
N THR A 82 -15.04 -8.28 8.47
CA THR A 82 -15.74 -7.00 8.36
C THR A 82 -14.78 -5.93 7.82
N CYS A 83 -15.21 -5.18 6.82
CA CYS A 83 -14.45 -4.07 6.22
C CYS A 83 -15.10 -2.75 6.57
N THR A 84 -14.28 -1.76 6.94
CA THR A 84 -14.70 -0.40 7.27
C THR A 84 -13.89 0.63 6.47
N GLY A 85 -14.24 1.91 6.57
CA GLY A 85 -13.62 2.97 5.79
C GLY A 85 -13.95 2.84 4.31
N ILE A 86 -12.97 3.11 3.44
CA ILE A 86 -13.15 2.89 1.99
C ILE A 86 -13.34 1.41 1.63
N GLY A 87 -12.98 0.50 2.53
CA GLY A 87 -13.21 -0.94 2.39
C GLY A 87 -14.68 -1.35 2.32
N SER A 88 -15.61 -0.45 2.63
CA SER A 88 -17.06 -0.68 2.44
C SER A 88 -17.49 -0.65 0.97
N GLY A 89 -16.67 -0.12 0.06
CA GLY A 89 -16.91 -0.12 -1.38
C GLY A 89 -16.82 -1.52 -2.01
N LYS A 90 -17.35 -1.67 -3.22
CA LYS A 90 -17.42 -2.96 -3.92
C LYS A 90 -16.02 -3.54 -4.19
N GLU A 91 -15.13 -2.74 -4.76
CA GLU A 91 -13.80 -3.21 -5.17
C GLU A 91 -12.88 -3.56 -3.99
N PRO A 92 -12.78 -2.72 -2.95
CA PRO A 92 -12.06 -3.10 -1.75
C PRO A 92 -12.62 -4.36 -1.09
N LYS A 93 -13.94 -4.56 -1.07
CA LYS A 93 -14.56 -5.79 -0.57
C LYS A 93 -14.15 -7.02 -1.38
N GLU A 94 -14.14 -6.92 -2.70
CA GLU A 94 -13.70 -8.01 -3.58
C GLU A 94 -12.23 -8.36 -3.33
N ALA A 95 -11.34 -7.37 -3.22
CA ALA A 95 -9.94 -7.58 -2.91
C ALA A 95 -9.76 -8.21 -1.51
N THR A 96 -10.51 -7.73 -0.53
CA THR A 96 -10.49 -8.27 0.85
C THR A 96 -10.96 -9.71 0.89
N ASN A 97 -12.04 -10.03 0.19
CA ASN A 97 -12.54 -11.40 0.06
C ASN A 97 -11.54 -12.32 -0.66
N THR A 98 -10.86 -11.81 -1.68
CA THR A 98 -9.77 -12.53 -2.36
C THR A 98 -8.67 -12.91 -1.38
N ALA A 99 -8.19 -11.96 -0.58
CA ALA A 99 -7.16 -12.20 0.43
C ALA A 99 -7.62 -13.21 1.49
N PHE A 100 -8.84 -13.08 1.98
CA PHE A 100 -9.36 -13.95 3.02
C PHE A 100 -9.63 -15.38 2.52
N ASN A 101 -10.15 -15.53 1.30
CA ASN A 101 -10.32 -16.83 0.67
C ASN A 101 -8.97 -17.50 0.37
N TYR A 102 -7.98 -16.72 -0.06
CA TYR A 102 -6.61 -17.24 -0.21
C TYR A 102 -6.07 -17.75 1.13
N LEU A 103 -6.26 -17.00 2.21
CA LEU A 103 -5.82 -17.38 3.54
C LEU A 103 -6.53 -18.64 4.04
N LYS A 104 -7.83 -18.79 3.80
CA LYS A 104 -8.59 -20.02 4.13
C LYS A 104 -8.03 -21.25 3.44
N ALA A 105 -7.65 -21.11 2.17
CA ALA A 105 -7.12 -22.20 1.36
C ALA A 105 -5.65 -22.53 1.67
N ASN A 106 -4.85 -21.52 2.03
CA ASN A 106 -3.38 -21.63 2.08
C ASN A 106 -2.77 -21.22 3.43
N GLY A 107 -3.57 -20.90 4.44
CA GLY A 107 -3.08 -20.38 5.73
C GLY A 107 -2.08 -21.30 6.43
N ASN A 108 -2.21 -22.61 6.28
CA ASN A 108 -1.27 -23.58 6.84
C ASN A 108 0.15 -23.46 6.27
N ARG A 109 0.31 -22.93 5.06
CA ARG A 109 1.62 -22.66 4.45
C ARG A 109 2.30 -21.45 5.08
N ILE A 110 1.52 -20.56 5.71
CA ILE A 110 2.03 -19.37 6.40
C ILE A 110 2.29 -19.73 7.86
N SER A 111 1.26 -20.17 8.58
CA SER A 111 1.38 -20.62 9.97
C SER A 111 0.14 -21.39 10.40
N GLY A 112 0.34 -22.47 11.14
CA GLY A 112 -0.75 -23.20 11.80
C GLY A 112 -1.44 -22.43 12.94
N GLN A 113 -0.91 -21.27 13.33
CA GLN A 113 -1.50 -20.41 14.36
C GLN A 113 -2.61 -19.51 13.82
N ILE A 114 -2.70 -19.35 12.50
CA ILE A 114 -3.71 -18.49 11.86
C ILE A 114 -5.02 -19.26 11.77
N SER A 115 -6.06 -18.74 12.44
CA SER A 115 -7.40 -19.30 12.37
C SER A 115 -8.34 -18.40 11.61
N THR A 116 -9.01 -18.97 10.61
CA THR A 116 -10.08 -18.33 9.84
C THR A 116 -11.47 -18.84 10.22
N THR A 117 -11.56 -19.68 11.24
CA THR A 117 -12.82 -20.32 11.70
C THR A 117 -13.21 -19.96 13.13
N THR A 118 -12.23 -19.68 13.99
CA THR A 118 -12.45 -19.36 15.41
C THR A 118 -12.12 -17.91 15.76
N LYS A 119 -11.69 -17.13 14.77
CA LYS A 119 -11.38 -15.72 14.92
C LYS A 119 -12.13 -14.90 13.89
N ASP A 120 -12.62 -13.76 14.32
CA ASP A 120 -13.17 -12.71 13.46
C ASP A 120 -12.12 -11.63 13.22
N TYR A 121 -12.18 -11.00 12.07
CA TYR A 121 -11.27 -9.92 11.68
C TYR A 121 -12.06 -8.69 11.26
N ILE A 122 -11.64 -7.52 11.73
CA ILE A 122 -12.14 -6.23 11.30
C ILE A 122 -10.97 -5.49 10.66
N ILE A 123 -11.15 -5.04 9.41
CA ILE A 123 -10.15 -4.31 8.67
C ILE A 123 -10.69 -2.93 8.35
N ASN A 124 -9.95 -1.89 8.75
CA ASN A 124 -10.20 -0.52 8.34
C ASN A 124 -9.24 -0.13 7.24
N TYR A 125 -9.77 0.42 6.15
CA TYR A 125 -8.99 0.96 5.04
C TYR A 125 -9.08 2.47 5.05
N GLN A 126 -7.95 3.14 5.07
CA GLN A 126 -7.85 4.58 5.05
C GLN A 126 -7.11 5.04 3.80
N ASP A 127 -7.76 5.89 3.03
CA ASP A 127 -7.17 6.64 1.94
C ASP A 127 -6.44 7.86 2.55
N MET A 128 -5.12 7.80 2.60
CA MET A 128 -4.30 8.79 3.30
C MET A 128 -4.22 10.14 2.58
N GLN A 129 -4.57 10.18 1.30
CA GLN A 129 -4.41 11.36 0.45
C GLN A 129 -5.71 11.79 -0.25
N GLY A 130 -6.83 11.14 0.03
CA GLY A 130 -8.13 11.51 -0.54
C GLY A 130 -8.25 11.27 -2.04
N ILE A 131 -7.51 10.30 -2.60
CA ILE A 131 -7.47 10.03 -4.04
C ILE A 131 -8.56 9.09 -4.54
N GLY A 132 -9.33 8.50 -3.64
CA GLY A 132 -10.42 7.59 -3.96
C GLY A 132 -10.08 6.11 -3.82
N MET A 133 -11.01 5.27 -4.24
CA MET A 133 -10.91 3.81 -4.08
C MET A 133 -9.85 3.20 -4.99
N THR A 134 -9.25 2.12 -4.50
CA THR A 134 -8.42 1.21 -5.29
C THR A 134 -8.93 -0.23 -5.14
N GLY A 135 -8.73 -1.04 -6.19
CA GLY A 135 -8.98 -2.49 -6.14
C GLY A 135 -7.76 -3.32 -5.75
N ASN A 136 -6.59 -2.70 -5.64
CA ASN A 136 -5.30 -3.39 -5.46
C ASN A 136 -4.94 -3.55 -3.97
N LEU A 137 -5.82 -4.20 -3.21
CA LEU A 137 -5.70 -4.31 -1.75
C LEU A 137 -5.59 -5.76 -1.25
N ALA A 138 -5.62 -6.78 -2.13
CA ALA A 138 -5.64 -8.17 -1.69
C ALA A 138 -4.34 -8.56 -0.99
N LEU A 139 -3.18 -8.25 -1.54
CA LEU A 139 -1.90 -8.57 -0.90
C LEU A 139 -1.67 -7.81 0.41
N PRO A 140 -1.83 -6.46 0.46
CA PRO A 140 -1.73 -5.75 1.72
C PRO A 140 -2.71 -6.26 2.78
N THR A 141 -3.92 -6.62 2.38
CA THR A 141 -4.93 -7.21 3.27
C THR A 141 -4.48 -8.54 3.85
N LEU A 142 -3.94 -9.43 3.02
CA LEU A 142 -3.38 -10.72 3.47
C LEU A 142 -2.29 -10.51 4.52
N ILE A 143 -1.37 -9.59 4.27
CA ILE A 143 -0.27 -9.27 5.18
C ILE A 143 -0.81 -8.67 6.49
N ALA A 144 -1.79 -7.77 6.41
CA ALA A 144 -2.41 -7.15 7.59
C ALA A 144 -3.12 -8.20 8.48
N ILE A 145 -3.87 -9.11 7.89
CA ILE A 145 -4.54 -10.19 8.63
C ILE A 145 -3.51 -11.10 9.29
N CYS A 146 -2.48 -11.53 8.57
CA CYS A 146 -1.42 -12.38 9.11
C CYS A 146 -0.65 -11.69 10.23
N SER A 147 -0.36 -10.40 10.07
CA SER A 147 0.27 -9.57 11.11
C SER A 147 -0.55 -9.54 12.39
N ALA A 148 -1.86 -9.29 12.30
CA ALA A 148 -2.77 -9.29 13.43
C ALA A 148 -2.89 -10.69 14.07
N ALA A 149 -3.06 -11.73 13.25
CA ALA A 149 -3.23 -13.10 13.71
C ALA A 149 -1.99 -13.64 14.44
N LEU A 150 -0.80 -13.29 13.99
CA LEU A 150 0.47 -13.71 14.57
C LEU A 150 0.98 -12.76 15.67
N GLY A 151 0.34 -11.60 15.84
CA GLY A 151 0.83 -10.57 16.76
C GLY A 151 2.20 -10.02 16.37
N LYS A 152 2.55 -10.09 15.08
CA LYS A 152 3.84 -9.66 14.54
C LYS A 152 3.71 -8.29 13.89
N THR A 153 4.51 -7.34 14.33
CA THR A 153 4.58 -6.01 13.72
C THR A 153 5.30 -6.09 12.36
N PRO A 154 4.74 -5.51 11.29
CA PRO A 154 5.46 -5.39 10.02
C PRO A 154 6.75 -4.59 10.16
N LEU A 155 7.68 -4.78 9.24
CA LEU A 155 8.91 -3.99 9.19
C LEU A 155 8.56 -2.49 9.19
N ASN A 156 9.33 -1.71 9.91
CA ASN A 156 9.12 -0.26 9.97
C ASN A 156 9.43 0.42 8.63
N SER A 157 8.74 1.52 8.35
CA SER A 157 8.87 2.30 7.11
C SER A 157 8.70 1.47 5.82
N LEU A 158 7.85 0.45 5.87
CA LEU A 158 7.59 -0.47 4.76
C LEU A 158 6.35 -0.04 3.97
N ALA A 159 6.50 0.08 2.65
CA ALA A 159 5.40 0.12 1.71
C ALA A 159 5.27 -1.24 1.00
N ILE A 160 4.08 -1.80 0.99
CA ILE A 160 3.77 -3.06 0.31
C ILE A 160 3.26 -2.73 -1.08
N LEU A 161 3.90 -3.28 -2.11
CA LEU A 161 3.51 -3.10 -3.50
C LEU A 161 3.18 -4.44 -4.15
N GLY A 162 2.35 -4.36 -5.19
CA GLY A 162 1.91 -5.51 -5.95
C GLY A 162 0.56 -6.05 -5.49
N GLU A 163 0.07 -7.03 -6.21
CA GLU A 163 -1.24 -7.61 -5.99
C GLU A 163 -1.20 -9.13 -6.20
N ILE A 164 -2.17 -9.81 -5.66
CA ILE A 164 -2.38 -11.25 -5.86
C ILE A 164 -3.77 -11.54 -6.40
N SER A 165 -3.86 -12.57 -7.24
CA SER A 165 -5.14 -13.18 -7.61
C SER A 165 -5.63 -14.15 -6.51
N ILE A 166 -6.85 -14.62 -6.63
CA ILE A 166 -7.41 -15.62 -5.71
C ILE A 166 -6.60 -16.92 -5.67
N GLY A 167 -5.90 -17.26 -6.73
CA GLY A 167 -4.99 -18.40 -6.80
C GLY A 167 -3.56 -18.11 -6.31
N GLY A 168 -3.29 -16.89 -5.87
CA GLY A 168 -1.95 -16.49 -5.41
C GLY A 168 -0.99 -16.06 -6.52
N THR A 169 -1.47 -15.92 -7.76
CA THR A 169 -0.65 -15.40 -8.86
C THR A 169 -0.27 -13.95 -8.59
N LEU A 170 1.03 -13.66 -8.69
CA LEU A 170 1.53 -12.31 -8.48
C LEU A 170 1.21 -11.42 -9.67
N ILE A 171 0.69 -10.24 -9.38
CA ILE A 171 0.39 -9.19 -10.35
C ILE A 171 1.39 -8.05 -10.14
N LYS A 172 2.11 -7.71 -11.21
CA LYS A 172 3.12 -6.65 -11.15
C LYS A 172 2.53 -5.28 -10.84
N VAL A 173 3.38 -4.41 -10.35
CA VAL A 173 3.04 -3.01 -10.09
C VAL A 173 2.89 -2.26 -11.40
N ASP A 174 1.78 -1.56 -11.56
CA ASP A 174 1.55 -0.65 -12.67
C ASP A 174 2.27 0.69 -12.39
N GLU A 175 2.82 1.32 -13.44
CA GLU A 175 3.51 2.61 -13.33
C GLU A 175 4.55 2.65 -12.20
N LEU A 176 5.50 1.71 -12.22
CA LEU A 176 6.45 1.47 -11.12
C LEU A 176 7.22 2.72 -10.71
N ALA A 177 7.71 3.52 -11.66
CA ALA A 177 8.47 4.73 -11.34
C ALA A 177 7.63 5.74 -10.55
N SER A 178 6.41 6.00 -10.99
CA SER A 178 5.47 6.91 -10.30
C SER A 178 5.07 6.37 -8.94
N THR A 179 4.85 5.06 -8.83
CA THR A 179 4.52 4.40 -7.56
C THR A 179 5.66 4.51 -6.56
N LEU A 180 6.90 4.29 -6.98
CA LEU A 180 8.08 4.45 -6.11
C LEU A 180 8.29 5.90 -5.69
N GLN A 181 8.01 6.87 -6.57
CA GLN A 181 8.08 8.28 -6.20
C GLN A 181 7.08 8.61 -5.08
N VAL A 182 5.85 8.10 -5.16
CA VAL A 182 4.85 8.28 -4.10
C VAL A 182 5.28 7.57 -2.81
N CYS A 183 5.90 6.39 -2.89
CA CYS A 183 6.49 5.72 -1.72
C CYS A 183 7.53 6.60 -1.03
N LEU A 184 8.43 7.22 -1.79
CA LEU A 184 9.46 8.13 -1.27
C LEU A 184 8.82 9.34 -0.58
N ASP A 185 7.88 10.00 -1.25
CA ASP A 185 7.18 11.18 -0.75
C ASP A 185 6.36 10.85 0.51
N SER A 186 5.82 9.64 0.59
CA SER A 186 5.07 9.15 1.77
C SER A 186 5.95 8.75 2.96
N GLY A 187 7.26 8.66 2.76
CA GLY A 187 8.22 8.37 3.83
C GLY A 187 8.63 6.90 3.93
N ALA A 188 8.33 6.06 2.94
CA ALA A 188 8.83 4.69 2.90
C ALA A 188 10.35 4.65 2.76
N LYS A 189 10.99 3.74 3.48
CA LYS A 189 12.41 3.43 3.37
C LYS A 189 12.65 2.02 2.85
N LYS A 190 11.67 1.15 3.01
CA LYS A 190 11.64 -0.23 2.53
C LYS A 190 10.45 -0.40 1.61
N VAL A 191 10.62 -1.13 0.54
CA VAL A 191 9.56 -1.44 -0.42
C VAL A 191 9.54 -2.94 -0.66
N LEU A 192 8.40 -3.54 -0.39
CA LEU A 192 8.13 -4.94 -0.71
C LEU A 192 7.56 -5.01 -2.13
N LEU A 193 8.26 -5.66 -3.04
CA LEU A 193 8.03 -5.60 -4.48
C LEU A 193 7.94 -7.01 -5.08
N PRO A 194 6.92 -7.32 -5.90
CA PRO A 194 6.86 -8.63 -6.56
C PRO A 194 8.00 -8.79 -7.55
N ILE A 195 8.57 -9.99 -7.62
CA ILE A 195 9.65 -10.29 -8.55
C ILE A 195 9.27 -10.06 -10.02
N THR A 196 7.98 -10.14 -10.33
CA THR A 196 7.42 -9.83 -11.65
C THR A 196 7.63 -8.37 -12.07
N SER A 197 7.88 -7.48 -11.12
CA SER A 197 8.18 -6.06 -11.39
C SER A 197 9.67 -5.77 -11.53
N ALA A 198 10.55 -6.74 -11.30
CA ALA A 198 12.00 -6.52 -11.35
C ALA A 198 12.50 -6.06 -12.72
N GLY A 199 11.87 -6.54 -13.81
CA GLY A 199 12.20 -6.11 -15.17
C GLY A 199 11.90 -4.63 -15.46
N ASP A 200 10.95 -4.06 -14.74
CA ASP A 200 10.54 -2.67 -14.93
C ASP A 200 11.45 -1.68 -14.17
N LEU A 201 12.35 -2.18 -13.30
CA LEU A 201 13.30 -1.33 -12.56
C LEU A 201 14.28 -0.58 -13.48
N GLY A 202 14.55 -1.13 -14.65
CA GLY A 202 15.39 -0.46 -15.67
C GLY A 202 14.80 0.86 -16.19
N THR A 203 13.50 1.08 -16.01
CA THR A 203 12.79 2.30 -16.41
C THR A 203 12.72 3.34 -15.28
N VAL A 204 13.15 2.96 -14.06
CA VAL A 204 13.12 3.83 -12.88
C VAL A 204 14.46 4.56 -12.74
N PRO A 205 14.47 5.87 -12.44
CA PRO A 205 15.69 6.61 -12.16
C PRO A 205 16.53 5.93 -11.05
N SER A 206 17.84 5.86 -11.25
CA SER A 206 18.77 5.13 -10.35
C SER A 206 18.82 5.70 -8.93
N ASP A 207 18.70 7.01 -8.79
CA ASP A 207 18.63 7.69 -7.51
C ASP A 207 17.35 7.35 -6.74
N LEU A 208 16.24 7.18 -7.44
CA LEU A 208 14.97 6.74 -6.85
C LEU A 208 15.06 5.27 -6.39
N VAL A 209 15.61 4.39 -7.21
CA VAL A 209 15.85 2.99 -6.81
C VAL A 209 16.78 2.92 -5.60
N GLY A 210 17.84 3.71 -5.60
CA GLY A 210 18.82 3.78 -4.50
C GLY A 210 18.29 4.37 -3.20
N ALA A 211 17.13 5.03 -3.22
CA ALA A 211 16.52 5.62 -2.03
C ALA A 211 15.89 4.57 -1.08
N PHE A 212 15.69 3.34 -1.55
CA PHE A 212 14.99 2.27 -0.81
C PHE A 212 15.86 1.05 -0.56
N SER A 213 15.50 0.32 0.49
CA SER A 213 15.81 -1.11 0.60
C SER A 213 14.68 -1.88 -0.12
N LEU A 214 14.97 -2.39 -1.31
CA LEU A 214 14.00 -3.17 -2.09
C LEU A 214 14.01 -4.63 -1.61
N ILE A 215 12.83 -5.14 -1.28
CA ILE A 215 12.61 -6.50 -0.80
C ILE A 215 11.69 -7.21 -1.80
N PHE A 216 12.23 -8.21 -2.51
CA PHE A 216 11.48 -8.94 -3.51
C PHE A 216 10.81 -10.16 -2.92
N TYR A 217 9.63 -10.50 -3.43
CA TYR A 217 8.92 -11.73 -3.10
C TYR A 217 8.46 -12.45 -4.36
N SER A 218 8.46 -13.77 -4.30
CA SER A 218 8.09 -14.67 -5.40
C SER A 218 6.78 -15.38 -5.19
N THR A 219 6.26 -15.40 -3.96
CA THR A 219 4.99 -16.01 -3.56
C THR A 219 4.28 -15.13 -2.56
N ALA A 220 2.96 -15.31 -2.41
CA ALA A 220 2.19 -14.60 -1.42
C ALA A 220 2.66 -14.91 0.01
N GLU A 221 3.01 -16.16 0.30
CA GLU A 221 3.56 -16.58 1.60
C GLU A 221 4.90 -15.90 1.89
N GLU A 222 5.78 -15.84 0.91
CA GLU A 222 7.07 -15.15 1.04
C GLU A 222 6.89 -13.66 1.29
N ALA A 223 5.89 -13.04 0.64
CA ALA A 223 5.54 -11.65 0.90
C ALA A 223 5.16 -11.41 2.36
N VAL A 224 4.35 -12.31 2.95
CA VAL A 224 3.98 -12.24 4.37
C VAL A 224 5.22 -12.37 5.26
N PHE A 225 6.06 -13.37 5.02
CA PHE A 225 7.26 -13.60 5.84
C PHE A 225 8.22 -12.42 5.80
N LYS A 226 8.51 -11.91 4.61
CA LYS A 226 9.42 -10.77 4.44
C LYS A 226 8.84 -9.47 5.01
N ALA A 227 7.54 -9.23 4.86
CA ALA A 227 6.89 -8.05 5.44
C ALA A 227 6.92 -8.08 6.98
N LEU A 228 6.82 -9.26 7.59
CA LEU A 228 6.82 -9.42 9.05
C LEU A 228 8.23 -9.67 9.62
N GLY A 229 9.26 -9.76 8.78
CA GLY A 229 10.63 -10.04 9.22
C GLY A 229 10.77 -11.40 9.91
N VAL A 230 9.99 -12.40 9.46
CA VAL A 230 10.10 -13.79 9.91
C VAL A 230 10.71 -14.63 8.80
N GLU A 231 11.65 -15.51 9.16
CA GLU A 231 12.29 -16.48 8.27
C GLU A 231 11.61 -17.84 8.37
#